data_c3a05200721c70bc9cda519011d2fc96
#
_entry.id   c3a05200721c70bc9cda519011d2fc96
#
_cell.length_a   1.000
_cell.length_b   1.000
_cell.length_c   1.000
_cell.angle_alpha   90.00
_cell.angle_beta   90.00
_cell.angle_gamma   90.00
#
_symmetry.space_group_name_H-M   'P 1'
#
loop_
_entity.id
_entity.type
_entity.pdbx_description
1 polymer ?
#
loop_
_entity_poly.entity_id
_entity_poly.type
_entity_poly.pdbx_seq_one_letter_code
_entity_poly.pdbx_strand_id
1 'polypeptide(L)'
;FDKYKVEVLEKSVRPPRYVGDVYGKGDEGKEALMDLKFTQDAQGQLWVWSLPEIWEDEKVTSRYLTVVDVGGRSNKADWSVIVVFDRYWMMEGDKPCVVAQWYGHIDIDLLAWKAAQIAKFYDNSLLVIESNTLETHDKERDTEGDQSGFILNQIRSVYKHLYARKQSAEDIKKKAPKKYGFH
;
A
#
# COMPACT_ATOMS: atom_id res chain seq x y z
N PHE A 1 -11.99 -9.22 -21.17
CA PHE A 1 -10.55 -9.15 -21.41
C PHE A 1 -10.21 -9.76 -22.78
N ASP A 2 -9.32 -9.13 -23.53
CA ASP A 2 -8.80 -9.62 -24.80
C ASP A 2 -7.77 -10.73 -24.52
N LYS A 3 -8.11 -11.97 -24.79
CA LYS A 3 -7.25 -13.14 -24.54
C LYS A 3 -5.88 -13.02 -25.18
N TYR A 4 -5.81 -12.48 -26.41
CA TYR A 4 -4.54 -12.31 -27.14
C TYR A 4 -3.60 -11.36 -26.42
N LYS A 5 -4.14 -10.25 -25.88
CA LYS A 5 -3.35 -9.29 -25.09
C LYS A 5 -2.87 -9.89 -23.77
N VAL A 6 -3.70 -10.71 -23.12
CA VAL A 6 -3.31 -11.43 -21.90
C VAL A 6 -2.17 -12.40 -22.20
N GLU A 7 -2.25 -13.21 -23.25
CA GLU A 7 -1.18 -14.15 -23.63
C GLU A 7 0.13 -13.42 -23.97
N VAL A 8 0.06 -12.25 -24.61
CA VAL A 8 1.25 -11.44 -24.90
C VAL A 8 1.86 -10.91 -23.61
N LEU A 9 1.04 -10.45 -22.63
CA LEU A 9 1.50 -10.00 -21.34
C LEU A 9 2.12 -11.14 -20.53
N GLU A 10 1.50 -12.32 -20.51
CA GLU A 10 2.03 -13.50 -19.82
C GLU A 10 3.43 -13.87 -20.28
N LYS A 11 3.73 -13.74 -21.60
CA LYS A 11 5.06 -13.99 -22.15
C LYS A 11 6.11 -12.97 -21.68
N SER A 12 5.67 -11.80 -21.22
CA SER A 12 6.55 -10.74 -20.71
C SER A 12 6.74 -10.76 -19.19
N VAL A 13 5.94 -11.58 -18.48
CA VAL A 13 6.04 -11.73 -17.02
C VAL A 13 7.41 -12.28 -16.64
N ARG A 14 8.07 -11.62 -15.70
CA ARG A 14 9.32 -12.07 -15.11
C ARG A 14 9.06 -12.58 -13.70
N PRO A 15 9.66 -13.69 -13.28
CA PRO A 15 9.55 -14.16 -11.91
C PRO A 15 10.15 -13.10 -10.95
N PRO A 16 9.67 -13.02 -9.70
CA PRO A 16 10.26 -12.16 -8.71
C PRO A 16 11.71 -12.59 -8.44
N ARG A 17 12.57 -11.63 -8.17
CA ARG A 17 13.97 -11.86 -7.82
C ARG A 17 14.11 -12.41 -6.40
N TYR A 18 13.22 -11.95 -5.52
CA TYR A 18 13.16 -12.38 -4.13
C TYR A 18 11.72 -12.64 -3.73
N VAL A 19 11.51 -13.58 -2.82
CA VAL A 19 10.24 -13.86 -2.14
C VAL A 19 10.50 -13.80 -0.65
N GLY A 20 9.59 -13.21 0.11
CA GLY A 20 9.75 -13.06 1.55
C GLY A 20 8.69 -12.17 2.16
N ASP A 21 9.06 -11.40 3.16
CA ASP A 21 8.20 -10.35 3.72
C ASP A 21 9.03 -9.25 4.41
N VAL A 22 8.38 -8.12 4.68
CA VAL A 22 8.93 -7.01 5.47
C VAL A 22 8.38 -7.09 6.88
N TYR A 23 9.28 -7.06 7.86
CA TYR A 23 8.94 -7.06 9.27
C TYR A 23 9.54 -5.85 9.96
N GLY A 24 8.78 -5.28 10.90
CA GLY A 24 9.24 -4.28 11.84
C GLY A 24 9.57 -4.90 13.20
N LYS A 25 9.84 -4.06 14.19
CA LYS A 25 10.06 -4.48 15.57
C LYS A 25 8.79 -5.04 16.23
N GLY A 26 7.61 -4.64 15.75
CA GLY A 26 6.29 -5.11 16.18
C GLY A 26 5.32 -5.17 15.01
N ASP A 27 4.11 -5.65 15.27
CA ASP A 27 3.08 -5.82 14.24
C ASP A 27 2.22 -4.56 14.05
N GLU A 28 2.12 -3.71 15.07
CA GLU A 28 1.26 -2.52 15.09
C GLU A 28 1.97 -1.30 15.68
N GLY A 29 1.39 -0.13 15.46
CA GLY A 29 1.82 1.13 16.04
C GLY A 29 3.17 1.61 15.55
N LYS A 30 3.90 2.34 16.40
CA LYS A 30 5.21 2.87 16.07
C LYS A 30 6.25 1.77 15.86
N GLU A 31 6.13 0.68 16.60
CA GLU A 31 7.09 -0.44 16.54
C GLU A 31 6.99 -1.18 15.21
N ALA A 32 5.81 -1.27 14.61
CA ALA A 32 5.62 -1.84 13.29
C ALA A 32 6.48 -1.16 12.22
N LEU A 33 6.80 0.11 12.42
CA LEU A 33 7.55 0.93 11.46
C LEU A 33 9.01 1.19 11.91
N MET A 34 9.51 0.47 12.91
CA MET A 34 10.90 0.57 13.38
C MET A 34 11.71 -0.64 12.91
N ASP A 35 12.99 -0.40 12.60
CA ASP A 35 13.96 -1.45 12.26
C ASP A 35 13.50 -2.40 11.13
N LEU A 36 12.82 -1.85 10.13
CA LEU A 36 12.26 -2.60 9.02
C LEU A 36 13.33 -3.39 8.28
N LYS A 37 13.07 -4.68 8.11
CA LYS A 37 13.96 -5.60 7.38
C LYS A 37 13.14 -6.47 6.44
N PHE A 38 13.65 -6.64 5.23
CA PHE A 38 13.17 -7.68 4.33
C PHE A 38 13.83 -9.01 4.71
N THR A 39 13.01 -10.03 4.96
CA THR A 39 13.47 -11.39 5.24
C THR A 39 13.03 -12.30 4.11
N GLN A 40 13.99 -12.99 3.49
CA GLN A 40 13.68 -13.98 2.46
C GLN A 40 13.02 -15.21 3.07
N ASP A 41 11.88 -15.59 2.48
CA ASP A 41 11.13 -16.79 2.80
C ASP A 41 10.46 -17.30 1.53
N ALA A 42 10.69 -18.53 1.14
CA ALA A 42 10.10 -19.13 -0.06
C ALA A 42 8.56 -19.22 0.01
N GLN A 43 7.97 -19.17 1.21
CA GLN A 43 6.53 -19.14 1.44
C GLN A 43 6.01 -17.72 1.76
N GLY A 44 6.87 -16.71 1.68
CA GLY A 44 6.51 -15.31 1.91
C GLY A 44 5.48 -14.80 0.89
N GLN A 45 4.72 -13.80 1.29
CA GLN A 45 3.66 -13.21 0.48
C GLN A 45 4.11 -11.97 -0.29
N LEU A 46 5.30 -11.45 -0.01
CA LEU A 46 5.89 -10.32 -0.72
C LEU A 46 6.84 -10.79 -1.82
N TRP A 47 6.46 -10.57 -3.05
CA TRP A 47 7.26 -10.78 -4.24
C TRP A 47 8.00 -9.49 -4.58
N VAL A 48 9.31 -9.57 -4.77
CA VAL A 48 10.17 -8.41 -4.98
C VAL A 48 10.98 -8.60 -6.27
N TRP A 49 10.78 -7.70 -7.23
CA TRP A 49 11.57 -7.61 -8.46
C TRP A 49 12.79 -6.71 -8.29
N SER A 50 12.65 -5.62 -7.50
CA SER A 50 13.73 -4.71 -7.15
C SER A 50 13.59 -4.26 -5.70
N LEU A 51 14.66 -4.37 -4.92
CA LEU A 51 14.73 -3.77 -3.59
C LEU A 51 14.77 -2.24 -3.68
N PRO A 52 14.38 -1.51 -2.62
CA PRO A 52 14.45 -0.06 -2.64
C PRO A 52 15.90 0.40 -2.83
N GLU A 53 16.12 1.30 -3.76
CA GLU A 53 17.39 1.97 -3.96
C GLU A 53 17.37 3.28 -3.18
N ILE A 54 18.31 3.43 -2.26
CA ILE A 54 18.54 4.66 -1.51
C ILE A 54 19.82 5.28 -2.07
N TRP A 55 19.66 6.32 -2.87
CA TRP A 55 20.78 7.07 -3.40
C TRP A 55 21.03 8.24 -2.45
N GLU A 56 22.17 8.23 -1.78
CA GLU A 56 22.50 9.25 -0.77
C GLU A 56 22.70 10.64 -1.40
N ASP A 57 23.25 10.69 -2.61
CA ASP A 57 23.61 11.94 -3.27
C ASP A 57 22.53 12.52 -4.21
N GLU A 58 21.62 11.68 -4.72
CA GLU A 58 20.55 12.09 -5.63
C GLU A 58 19.21 11.48 -5.22
N LYS A 59 18.64 11.99 -4.14
CA LYS A 59 17.34 11.52 -3.68
C LYS A 59 16.21 12.01 -4.58
N VAL A 60 15.66 11.11 -5.38
CA VAL A 60 14.43 11.37 -6.13
C VAL A 60 13.26 11.40 -5.15
N THR A 61 12.76 12.58 -4.88
CA THR A 61 11.61 12.78 -3.96
C THR A 61 10.39 12.02 -4.46
N SER A 62 9.79 11.23 -3.57
CA SER A 62 8.59 10.43 -3.88
C SER A 62 8.77 9.46 -5.06
N ARG A 63 9.92 8.83 -5.17
CA ARG A 63 10.22 7.83 -6.21
C ARG A 63 9.22 6.69 -6.21
N TYR A 64 8.88 6.17 -5.03
CA TYR A 64 7.99 5.02 -4.89
C TYR A 64 6.55 5.43 -4.58
N LEU A 65 5.60 4.65 -5.09
CA LEU A 65 4.17 4.74 -4.81
C LEU A 65 3.68 3.35 -4.40
N THR A 66 3.05 3.27 -3.23
CA THR A 66 2.44 2.03 -2.72
C THR A 66 0.93 2.14 -2.79
N VAL A 67 0.29 1.22 -3.48
CA VAL A 67 -1.17 1.17 -3.66
C VAL A 67 -1.71 -0.10 -3.04
N VAL A 68 -2.83 0.02 -2.33
CA VAL A 68 -3.51 -1.09 -1.66
C VAL A 68 -4.91 -1.23 -2.19
N ASP A 69 -5.21 -2.43 -2.70
CA ASP A 69 -6.55 -2.90 -3.02
C ASP A 69 -7.00 -3.82 -1.88
N VAL A 70 -8.13 -3.49 -1.26
CA VAL A 70 -8.59 -4.15 -0.04
C VAL A 70 -9.58 -5.25 -0.39
N GLY A 71 -9.14 -6.49 -0.24
CA GLY A 71 -9.99 -7.69 -0.34
C GLY A 71 -10.66 -8.07 0.97
N GLY A 72 -11.14 -9.30 1.06
CA GLY A 72 -11.79 -9.83 2.25
C GLY A 72 -10.87 -10.74 3.09
N ARG A 73 -11.31 -11.04 4.32
CA ARG A 73 -10.57 -11.90 5.26
C ARG A 73 -10.62 -13.39 4.91
N SER A 74 -11.73 -13.85 4.33
CA SER A 74 -11.95 -15.28 4.17
C SER A 74 -11.30 -15.81 2.91
N ASN A 75 -10.90 -17.07 2.92
CA ASN A 75 -10.39 -17.77 1.73
C ASN A 75 -11.39 -17.85 0.57
N LYS A 76 -12.64 -17.41 0.79
CA LYS A 76 -13.69 -17.31 -0.25
C LYS A 76 -13.87 -15.87 -0.76
N ALA A 77 -13.24 -14.90 -0.12
CA ALA A 77 -13.25 -13.48 -0.51
C ALA A 77 -12.11 -13.19 -1.50
N ASP A 78 -12.16 -12.01 -2.10
CA ASP A 78 -11.10 -11.51 -2.94
C ASP A 78 -9.81 -11.29 -2.13
N TRP A 79 -8.67 -11.41 -2.79
CA TRP A 79 -7.37 -11.17 -2.19
C TRP A 79 -7.16 -9.69 -1.92
N SER A 80 -6.55 -9.38 -0.78
CA SER A 80 -5.94 -8.05 -0.60
C SER A 80 -4.60 -8.02 -1.32
N VAL A 81 -4.33 -6.91 -2.01
CA VAL A 81 -3.11 -6.74 -2.80
C VAL A 81 -2.45 -5.41 -2.47
N ILE A 82 -1.14 -5.43 -2.26
CA ILE A 82 -0.31 -4.24 -2.12
C ILE A 82 0.69 -4.24 -3.26
N VAL A 83 0.72 -3.17 -4.05
CA VAL A 83 1.65 -3.03 -5.18
C VAL A 83 2.52 -1.81 -4.98
N VAL A 84 3.82 -1.99 -5.16
CA VAL A 84 4.80 -0.89 -5.14
C VAL A 84 5.26 -0.59 -6.56
N PHE A 85 5.12 0.66 -6.96
CA PHE A 85 5.58 1.18 -8.23
C PHE A 85 6.83 2.03 -8.03
N ASP A 86 7.86 1.80 -8.83
CA ASP A 86 8.97 2.73 -9.03
C ASP A 86 8.60 3.68 -10.18
N ARG A 87 8.66 4.99 -9.92
CA ARG A 87 8.31 6.05 -10.86
C ARG A 87 9.53 6.74 -11.46
N TYR A 88 10.76 6.27 -11.14
CA TYR A 88 12.01 6.90 -11.60
C TYR A 88 12.00 7.14 -13.11
N TRP A 89 11.64 6.12 -13.89
CA TRP A 89 11.67 6.17 -15.35
C TRP A 89 10.63 7.11 -15.96
N MET A 90 9.61 7.50 -15.21
CA MET A 90 8.63 8.50 -15.68
C MET A 90 9.26 9.88 -15.89
N MET A 91 10.37 10.19 -15.24
CA MET A 91 11.11 11.45 -15.45
C MET A 91 11.76 11.49 -16.84
N GLU A 92 12.03 10.33 -17.41
CA GLU A 92 12.59 10.18 -18.76
C GLU A 92 11.50 9.92 -19.82
N GLY A 93 10.21 10.03 -19.46
CA GLY A 93 9.06 9.81 -20.33
C GLY A 93 8.65 8.35 -20.50
N ASP A 94 9.19 7.44 -19.71
CA ASP A 94 8.83 6.02 -19.69
C ASP A 94 7.72 5.73 -18.67
N LYS A 95 7.38 4.46 -18.49
CA LYS A 95 6.29 3.99 -17.64
C LYS A 95 6.79 3.62 -16.25
N PRO A 96 5.95 3.73 -15.19
CA PRO A 96 6.29 3.21 -13.89
C PRO A 96 6.44 1.69 -13.94
N CYS A 97 7.36 1.15 -13.16
CA CYS A 97 7.61 -0.28 -13.04
C CYS A 97 7.06 -0.82 -11.72
N VAL A 98 6.42 -1.98 -11.74
CA VAL A 98 6.12 -2.73 -10.52
C VAL A 98 7.41 -3.30 -9.98
N VAL A 99 7.76 -2.97 -8.74
CA VAL A 99 9.00 -3.43 -8.08
C VAL A 99 8.74 -4.39 -6.93
N ALA A 100 7.55 -4.37 -6.35
CA ALA A 100 7.10 -5.35 -5.37
C ALA A 100 5.59 -5.52 -5.39
N GLN A 101 5.13 -6.71 -4.99
CA GLN A 101 3.73 -7.04 -4.82
C GLN A 101 3.58 -7.99 -3.63
N TRP A 102 2.72 -7.61 -2.69
CA TRP A 102 2.24 -8.48 -1.62
C TRP A 102 0.79 -8.87 -1.91
N TYR A 103 0.41 -10.09 -1.57
CA TYR A 103 -0.97 -10.54 -1.69
C TYR A 103 -1.32 -11.54 -0.59
N GLY A 104 -2.54 -11.47 -0.07
CA GLY A 104 -2.97 -12.37 1.00
C GLY A 104 -4.39 -12.10 1.48
N HIS A 105 -4.86 -12.97 2.39
CA HIS A 105 -6.06 -12.76 3.19
C HIS A 105 -5.64 -12.39 4.61
N ILE A 106 -5.93 -11.16 5.00
CA ILE A 106 -5.52 -10.62 6.29
C ILE A 106 -6.61 -9.67 6.80
N ASP A 107 -6.68 -9.47 8.10
CA ASP A 107 -7.58 -8.49 8.70
C ASP A 107 -7.22 -7.07 8.24
N ILE A 108 -8.22 -6.22 8.04
CA ILE A 108 -8.07 -4.90 7.43
C ILE A 108 -7.11 -4.00 8.24
N ASP A 109 -7.15 -4.08 9.57
CA ASP A 109 -6.23 -3.36 10.46
C ASP A 109 -4.78 -3.83 10.27
N LEU A 110 -4.55 -5.15 10.24
CA LEU A 110 -3.23 -5.72 9.97
C LEU A 110 -2.75 -5.43 8.55
N LEU A 111 -3.67 -5.42 7.56
CA LEU A 111 -3.36 -5.01 6.19
C LEU A 111 -2.83 -3.58 6.14
N ALA A 112 -3.46 -2.68 6.90
CA ALA A 112 -3.05 -1.28 6.94
C ALA A 112 -1.62 -1.13 7.51
N TRP A 113 -1.28 -1.87 8.58
CA TRP A 113 0.07 -1.90 9.12
C TRP A 113 1.08 -2.54 8.17
N LYS A 114 0.72 -3.66 7.53
CA LYS A 114 1.55 -4.32 6.51
C LYS A 114 1.83 -3.36 5.34
N ALA A 115 0.83 -2.65 4.86
CA ALA A 115 0.98 -1.66 3.81
C ALA A 115 1.91 -0.51 4.23
N ALA A 116 1.77 -0.03 5.46
CA ALA A 116 2.64 1.02 6.00
C ALA A 116 4.10 0.54 6.18
N GLN A 117 4.31 -0.73 6.59
CA GLN A 117 5.64 -1.35 6.65
C GLN A 117 6.31 -1.38 5.28
N ILE A 118 5.60 -1.91 4.28
CA ILE A 118 6.11 -1.99 2.90
C ILE A 118 6.38 -0.60 2.34
N ALA A 119 5.43 0.34 2.52
CA ALA A 119 5.59 1.70 2.05
C ALA A 119 6.79 2.42 2.70
N LYS A 120 7.01 2.20 4.00
CA LYS A 120 8.16 2.78 4.70
C LYS A 120 9.47 2.12 4.29
N PHE A 121 9.48 0.81 4.06
CA PHE A 121 10.64 0.08 3.54
C PHE A 121 11.05 0.61 2.16
N TYR A 122 10.09 0.97 1.30
CA TYR A 122 10.33 1.62 0.01
C TYR A 122 10.43 3.15 0.15
N ASP A 123 11.39 3.62 0.94
CA ASP A 123 11.76 5.04 1.15
C ASP A 123 10.58 5.96 1.49
N ASN A 124 9.74 5.54 2.43
CA ASN A 124 8.53 6.28 2.82
C ASN A 124 7.66 6.68 1.61
N SER A 125 7.37 5.74 0.73
CA SER A 125 6.54 5.95 -0.47
C SER A 125 5.19 6.57 -0.15
N LEU A 126 4.57 7.25 -1.12
CA LEU A 126 3.18 7.69 -0.96
C LEU A 126 2.28 6.45 -0.87
N LEU A 127 1.59 6.29 0.28
CA LEU A 127 0.69 5.18 0.52
C LEU A 127 -0.74 5.56 0.16
N VAL A 128 -1.33 4.83 -0.79
CA VAL A 128 -2.70 4.97 -1.27
C VAL A 128 -3.48 3.72 -0.90
N ILE A 129 -4.46 3.83 -0.01
CA ILE A 129 -5.31 2.72 0.41
C ILE A 129 -6.70 2.95 -0.17
N GLU A 130 -7.29 1.91 -0.78
CA GLU A 130 -8.69 1.94 -1.15
C GLU A 130 -9.56 2.04 0.11
N SER A 131 -10.51 2.97 0.11
CA SER A 131 -11.35 3.24 1.28
C SER A 131 -12.79 2.76 1.14
N ASN A 132 -13.19 2.27 -0.05
CA ASN A 132 -14.56 1.84 -0.31
C ASN A 132 -15.01 0.73 0.63
N THR A 133 -14.20 -0.31 0.78
CA THR A 133 -14.48 -1.43 1.68
C THR A 133 -14.44 -0.99 3.15
N LEU A 134 -13.60 -0.01 3.47
CA LEU A 134 -13.48 0.55 4.80
C LEU A 134 -14.70 1.40 5.18
N GLU A 135 -15.35 2.06 4.21
CA GLU A 135 -16.53 2.89 4.42
C GLU A 135 -17.85 2.11 4.39
N THR A 136 -17.96 0.97 3.68
CA THR A 136 -19.19 0.19 3.56
C THR A 136 -19.54 -0.63 4.81
N HIS A 137 -18.54 -1.04 5.58
CA HIS A 137 -18.77 -1.73 6.85
C HIS A 137 -19.45 -0.86 7.90
N ASP A 138 -19.37 0.47 7.77
CA ASP A 138 -19.95 1.40 8.73
C ASP A 138 -21.47 1.61 8.55
N LYS A 139 -22.03 1.31 7.35
CA LYS A 139 -23.45 1.53 7.08
C LYS A 139 -24.37 0.44 7.64
N GLU A 140 -23.84 -0.74 7.93
CA GLU A 140 -24.62 -1.85 8.50
C GLU A 140 -24.50 -1.96 10.04
N ARG A 141 -23.61 -1.17 10.66
CA ARG A 141 -23.38 -1.16 12.11
C ARG A 141 -23.63 0.22 12.69
N ASP A 142 -24.88 0.60 12.80
CA ASP A 142 -25.34 1.84 13.46
C ASP A 142 -24.97 1.95 14.96
N THR A 143 -24.15 1.05 15.51
CA THR A 143 -23.85 0.99 16.95
C THR A 143 -22.37 0.90 17.33
N GLU A 144 -21.46 0.70 16.38
CA GLU A 144 -20.01 0.68 16.65
C GLU A 144 -19.30 1.64 15.69
N GLY A 145 -18.87 2.79 16.22
CA GLY A 145 -18.33 3.90 15.44
C GLY A 145 -17.24 3.52 14.44
N ASP A 146 -17.19 4.29 13.40
CA ASP A 146 -16.25 4.39 12.26
C ASP A 146 -14.86 3.69 12.47
N GLN A 147 -14.84 2.34 12.46
CA GLN A 147 -13.61 1.56 12.63
C GLN A 147 -12.63 1.80 11.48
N SER A 148 -13.11 2.06 10.28
CA SER A 148 -12.29 2.29 9.09
C SER A 148 -11.60 3.65 9.15
N GLY A 149 -12.30 4.67 9.56
CA GLY A 149 -11.72 5.99 9.84
C GLY A 149 -10.71 5.93 10.99
N PHE A 150 -10.95 5.06 11.96
CA PHE A 150 -10.05 4.84 13.10
C PHE A 150 -8.69 4.24 12.66
N ILE A 151 -8.72 3.19 11.82
CA ILE A 151 -7.50 2.51 11.35
C ILE A 151 -6.62 3.46 10.52
N LEU A 152 -7.22 4.16 9.55
CA LEU A 152 -6.51 5.17 8.76
C LEU A 152 -5.97 6.30 9.64
N ASN A 153 -6.69 6.71 10.67
CA ASN A 153 -6.23 7.71 11.63
C ASN A 153 -5.07 7.20 12.50
N GLN A 154 -5.06 5.92 12.89
CA GLN A 154 -3.93 5.33 13.61
C GLN A 154 -2.67 5.30 12.75
N ILE A 155 -2.76 4.85 11.51
CA ILE A 155 -1.62 4.84 10.56
C ILE A 155 -1.10 6.25 10.35
N ARG A 156 -1.98 7.25 10.21
CA ARG A 156 -1.61 8.65 10.03
C ARG A 156 -0.77 9.20 11.19
N SER A 157 -0.98 8.73 12.42
CA SER A 157 -0.21 9.19 13.57
C SER A 157 1.28 8.84 13.46
N VAL A 158 1.61 7.76 12.74
CA VAL A 158 2.96 7.19 12.62
C VAL A 158 3.50 7.21 11.18
N TYR A 159 2.63 7.19 10.18
CA TYR A 159 3.00 7.26 8.76
C TYR A 159 2.42 8.53 8.11
N LYS A 160 3.28 9.45 7.71
CA LYS A 160 2.85 10.80 7.27
C LYS A 160 2.54 10.90 5.77
N HIS A 161 3.12 10.04 4.93
CA HIS A 161 2.95 10.05 3.48
C HIS A 161 1.72 9.26 3.02
N LEU A 162 0.62 9.40 3.75
CA LEU A 162 -0.66 8.79 3.41
C LEU A 162 -1.44 9.70 2.46
N TYR A 163 -1.94 9.12 1.36
CA TYR A 163 -2.76 9.84 0.39
C TYR A 163 -4.03 10.38 1.03
N ALA A 164 -4.30 11.64 0.79
CA ALA A 164 -5.55 12.30 1.18
C ALA A 164 -6.25 12.86 -0.07
N ARG A 165 -7.57 12.71 -0.11
CA ARG A 165 -8.40 13.25 -1.19
C ARG A 165 -8.30 14.77 -1.24
N LYS A 166 -8.40 15.32 -2.45
CA LYS A 166 -8.43 16.77 -2.65
C LYS A 166 -9.69 17.34 -1.98
N GLN A 167 -9.49 18.30 -1.10
CA GLN A 167 -10.60 19.04 -0.48
C GLN A 167 -11.19 20.05 -1.46
N SER A 168 -12.51 20.22 -1.41
CA SER A 168 -13.20 21.31 -2.13
C SER A 168 -12.87 22.66 -1.50
N ALA A 169 -13.10 23.75 -2.24
CA ALA A 169 -12.94 25.11 -1.70
C ALA A 169 -13.84 25.36 -0.47
N GLU A 170 -15.02 24.73 -0.43
CA GLU A 170 -15.93 24.82 0.70
C GLU A 170 -15.40 24.06 1.92
N ASP A 171 -14.85 22.85 1.74
CA ASP A 171 -14.24 22.06 2.82
C ASP A 171 -13.09 22.83 3.46
N ILE A 172 -12.26 23.47 2.63
CA ILE A 172 -11.14 24.31 3.11
C ILE A 172 -11.66 25.50 3.92
N LYS A 173 -12.71 26.20 3.44
CA LYS A 173 -13.32 27.31 4.16
C LYS A 173 -13.92 26.88 5.50
N LYS A 174 -14.57 25.71 5.53
CA LYS A 174 -15.19 25.12 6.73
C LYS A 174 -14.16 24.44 7.65
N LYS A 175 -12.87 24.41 7.28
CA LYS A 175 -11.82 23.67 8.00
C LYS A 175 -12.17 22.19 8.22
N ALA A 176 -12.86 21.58 7.25
CA ALA A 176 -13.24 20.18 7.33
C ALA A 176 -11.99 19.26 7.43
N PRO A 177 -12.04 18.15 8.16
CA PRO A 177 -10.92 17.22 8.27
C PRO A 177 -10.59 16.62 6.90
N LYS A 178 -9.31 16.34 6.65
CA LYS A 178 -8.87 15.64 5.44
C LYS A 178 -9.40 14.22 5.43
N LYS A 179 -9.96 13.79 4.30
CA LYS A 179 -10.36 12.40 4.07
C LYS A 179 -9.18 11.65 3.44
N TYR A 180 -8.76 10.58 4.10
CA TYR A 180 -7.67 9.72 3.63
C TYR A 180 -8.22 8.55 2.83
N GLY A 181 -7.34 7.94 2.03
CA GLY A 181 -7.68 6.83 1.16
C GLY A 181 -8.27 7.27 -0.19
N PHE A 182 -8.25 6.34 -1.13
CA PHE A 182 -8.80 6.50 -2.47
C PHE A 182 -10.21 5.90 -2.52
N HIS A 183 -11.14 6.59 -3.21
CA HIS A 183 -12.53 6.13 -3.39
C HIS A 183 -12.90 6.17 -4.86
#